data_ba42127c0d3ad893bd01bdd6157a9966
#
_entry.id   ba42127c0d3ad893bd01bdd6157a9966
#
_cell.length_a   1.000
_cell.length_b   1.000
_cell.length_c   1.000
_cell.angle_alpha   90.00
_cell.angle_beta   90.00
_cell.angle_gamma   90.00
#
_symmetry.space_group_name_H-M   'P 1'
#
loop_
_entity.id
_entity.type
_entity.pdbx_description
1 polymer ?
#
loop_
_entity_poly.entity_id
_entity_poly.type
_entity_poly.pdbx_seq_one_letter_code
_entity_poly.pdbx_strand_id
1 'polypeptide(L)'
;MNQELNYTKHAQIRCSQRGISSMAIQTILKYGHFNYIKGAKSWSMNRQEKAFAKYDLGKEYKRIEKQLGYLIVSHDGTLITAAHTIKRLKR
;
A
#
# COMPACT_ATOMS: atom_id res chain seq x y z
N MET A 1 9.21 -13.81 2.23
CA MET A 1 9.96 -12.93 3.12
C MET A 1 9.32 -11.56 3.21
N ASN A 2 9.13 -11.08 4.42
CA ASN A 2 8.47 -9.80 4.60
C ASN A 2 9.41 -8.63 4.37
N GLN A 3 8.86 -7.58 3.78
CA GLN A 3 9.57 -6.33 3.69
C GLN A 3 9.59 -5.70 5.07
N GLU A 4 10.72 -5.21 5.48
CA GLU A 4 10.79 -4.47 6.73
C GLU A 4 10.83 -3.00 6.41
N LEU A 5 9.85 -2.27 6.91
CA LEU A 5 9.78 -0.84 6.72
C LEU A 5 9.93 -0.13 8.04
N ASN A 6 10.66 0.95 8.01
CA ASN A 6 10.63 1.87 9.12
C ASN A 6 9.42 2.75 8.92
N TYR A 7 8.72 3.05 9.98
CA TYR A 7 7.52 3.87 9.92
C TYR A 7 7.79 5.20 10.60
N THR A 8 7.45 6.29 9.93
CA THR A 8 7.46 7.59 10.61
C THR A 8 6.24 7.62 11.54
N LYS A 9 6.29 8.47 12.53
CA LYS A 9 5.16 8.64 13.42
C LYS A 9 3.91 9.06 12.64
N HIS A 10 4.09 9.95 11.67
CA HIS A 10 3.00 10.37 10.80
C HIS A 10 2.38 9.17 10.07
N ALA A 11 3.22 8.29 9.54
CA ALA A 11 2.72 7.12 8.82
C ALA A 11 1.94 6.20 9.75
N GLN A 12 2.42 5.99 10.97
CA GLN A 12 1.73 5.15 11.94
C GLN A 12 0.34 5.72 12.24
N ILE A 13 0.28 7.02 12.45
CA ILE A 13 -1.00 7.68 12.73
C ILE A 13 -1.94 7.55 11.55
N ARG A 14 -1.43 7.78 10.34
CA ARG A 14 -2.26 7.69 9.13
C ARG A 14 -2.79 6.28 8.91
N CYS A 15 -1.94 5.28 9.09
CA CYS A 15 -2.39 3.90 8.94
C CYS A 15 -3.49 3.57 9.94
N SER A 16 -3.31 4.01 11.18
CA SER A 16 -4.30 3.77 12.21
C SER A 16 -5.62 4.49 11.89
N GLN A 17 -5.55 5.75 11.50
CA GLN A 17 -6.74 6.54 11.20
C GLN A 17 -7.50 5.99 10.00
N ARG A 18 -6.80 5.42 9.04
CA ARG A 18 -7.41 4.96 7.80
C ARG A 18 -7.66 3.46 7.77
N GLY A 19 -7.35 2.78 8.86
CA GLY A 19 -7.58 1.34 8.94
C GLY A 19 -6.73 0.55 7.96
N ILE A 20 -5.51 1.00 7.71
CA ILE A 20 -4.60 0.29 6.81
C ILE A 20 -3.73 -0.62 7.65
N SER A 21 -3.91 -1.92 7.47
CA SER A 21 -3.19 -2.90 8.26
C SER A 21 -1.80 -3.20 7.69
N SER A 22 -0.98 -3.79 8.53
CA SER A 22 0.33 -4.25 8.12
C SER A 22 0.23 -5.23 6.94
N MET A 23 -0.78 -6.09 6.95
CA MET A 23 -0.97 -7.04 5.88
C MET A 23 -1.24 -6.34 4.55
N ALA A 24 -2.03 -5.26 4.57
CA ALA A 24 -2.30 -4.50 3.36
C ALA A 24 -1.02 -3.87 2.83
N ILE A 25 -0.19 -3.33 3.71
CA ILE A 25 1.07 -2.72 3.31
C ILE A 25 1.97 -3.78 2.67
N GLN A 26 2.10 -4.93 3.29
CA GLN A 26 2.94 -6.00 2.73
C GLN A 26 2.41 -6.48 1.39
N THR A 27 1.09 -6.52 1.23
CA THR A 27 0.49 -6.93 -0.03
C THR A 27 0.83 -5.95 -1.15
N ILE A 28 0.74 -4.66 -0.87
CA ILE A 28 1.09 -3.65 -1.88
C ILE A 28 2.57 -3.77 -2.27
N LEU A 29 3.43 -4.00 -1.30
CA LEU A 29 4.86 -4.11 -1.58
C LEU A 29 5.19 -5.40 -2.33
N LYS A 30 4.44 -6.46 -2.08
CA LYS A 30 4.73 -7.74 -2.72
C LYS A 30 4.17 -7.84 -4.14
N TYR A 31 2.95 -7.36 -4.34
CA TYR A 31 2.27 -7.53 -5.62
C TYR A 31 2.18 -6.28 -6.45
N GLY A 32 2.37 -5.12 -5.85
CA GLY A 32 2.24 -3.86 -6.56
C GLY A 32 3.51 -3.42 -7.24
N HIS A 33 3.51 -2.18 -7.67
CA HIS A 33 4.65 -1.58 -8.34
C HIS A 33 4.82 -0.16 -7.81
N PHE A 34 5.92 0.47 -8.21
CA PHE A 34 6.16 1.83 -7.74
C PHE A 34 6.59 2.74 -8.88
N ASN A 35 6.38 4.02 -8.68
CA ASN A 35 6.90 5.07 -9.53
C ASN A 35 7.68 6.03 -8.66
N TYR A 36 8.72 6.64 -9.22
CA TYR A 36 9.49 7.61 -8.47
C TYR A 36 8.78 8.95 -8.49
N ILE A 37 8.72 9.58 -7.33
CA ILE A 37 8.21 10.93 -7.22
C ILE A 37 9.08 11.70 -6.24
N LYS A 38 9.77 12.72 -6.73
CA LYS A 38 10.56 13.62 -5.89
C LYS A 38 11.41 12.91 -4.83
N GLY A 39 12.14 11.90 -5.27
CA GLY A 39 13.06 11.22 -4.38
C GLY A 39 12.46 10.13 -3.52
N ALA A 40 11.21 9.81 -3.77
CA ALA A 40 10.54 8.74 -3.04
C ALA A 40 9.89 7.78 -4.02
N LYS A 41 9.39 6.66 -3.51
CA LYS A 41 8.68 5.69 -4.31
C LYS A 41 7.21 5.72 -3.93
N SER A 42 6.35 5.87 -4.92
CA SER A 42 4.91 5.79 -4.70
C SER A 42 4.45 4.40 -5.12
N TRP A 43 4.10 3.57 -4.16
CA TRP A 43 3.67 2.20 -4.40
C TRP A 43 2.17 2.13 -4.53
N SER A 44 1.70 1.34 -5.48
CA SER A 44 0.27 1.11 -5.66
C SER A 44 0.06 -0.19 -6.41
N MET A 45 -1.21 -0.57 -6.58
CA MET A 45 -1.54 -1.80 -7.29
C MET A 45 -2.55 -1.47 -8.38
N ASN A 46 -2.27 -1.95 -9.60
CA ASN A 46 -3.22 -1.81 -10.68
C ASN A 46 -4.21 -2.98 -10.64
N ARG A 47 -5.13 -2.99 -11.59
CA ARG A 47 -6.18 -4.01 -11.61
C ARG A 47 -5.62 -5.42 -11.73
N GLN A 48 -4.63 -5.62 -12.58
CA GLN A 48 -4.06 -6.94 -12.78
C GLN A 48 -3.32 -7.42 -11.55
N GLU A 49 -2.61 -6.52 -10.89
CA GLU A 49 -1.88 -6.87 -9.68
C GLU A 49 -2.86 -7.23 -8.56
N LYS A 50 -3.96 -6.51 -8.47
CA LYS A 50 -4.98 -6.83 -7.48
C LYS A 50 -5.61 -8.19 -7.76
N ALA A 51 -5.85 -8.50 -9.03
CA ALA A 51 -6.42 -9.79 -9.40
C ALA A 51 -5.48 -10.92 -9.02
N PHE A 52 -4.19 -10.73 -9.26
CA PHE A 52 -3.20 -11.72 -8.91
C PHE A 52 -3.11 -11.92 -7.40
N ALA A 53 -3.12 -10.82 -6.63
CA ALA A 53 -3.09 -10.91 -5.19
C ALA A 53 -4.33 -11.61 -4.65
N LYS A 54 -5.49 -11.33 -5.26
CA LYS A 54 -6.72 -11.97 -4.86
C LYS A 54 -6.65 -13.49 -5.08
N TYR A 55 -6.12 -13.88 -6.22
CA TYR A 55 -5.96 -15.29 -6.52
C TYR A 55 -5.03 -15.97 -5.52
N ASP A 56 -3.92 -15.31 -5.23
CA ASP A 56 -2.89 -15.87 -4.38
C ASP A 56 -3.28 -15.91 -2.90
N LEU A 57 -3.95 -14.87 -2.42
CA LEU A 57 -4.31 -14.74 -1.01
C LEU A 57 -5.66 -15.37 -0.67
N GLY A 58 -6.52 -15.56 -1.65
CA GLY A 58 -7.81 -16.15 -1.39
C GLY A 58 -8.65 -15.34 -0.43
N LYS A 59 -9.11 -15.98 0.64
CA LYS A 59 -10.00 -15.34 1.61
C LYS A 59 -9.36 -14.15 2.29
N GLU A 60 -8.05 -14.18 2.47
CA GLU A 60 -7.36 -13.10 3.16
C GLU A 60 -7.44 -11.79 2.37
N TYR A 61 -7.54 -11.90 1.07
CA TYR A 61 -7.62 -10.70 0.24
C TYR A 61 -8.85 -9.85 0.60
N LYS A 62 -9.95 -10.50 0.90
CA LYS A 62 -11.18 -9.76 1.23
C LYS A 62 -11.03 -8.89 2.46
N ARG A 63 -10.16 -9.30 3.37
CA ARG A 63 -9.94 -8.53 4.59
C ARG A 63 -9.23 -7.22 4.32
N ILE A 64 -8.45 -7.17 3.26
CA ILE A 64 -7.60 -6.01 3.02
C ILE A 64 -7.91 -5.30 1.71
N GLU A 65 -8.83 -5.80 0.91
CA GLU A 65 -9.02 -5.25 -0.43
C GLU A 65 -9.39 -3.77 -0.41
N LYS A 66 -10.12 -3.33 0.60
CA LYS A 66 -10.49 -1.92 0.68
C LYS A 66 -9.36 -1.05 1.22
N GLN A 67 -8.28 -1.66 1.65
CA GLN A 67 -7.13 -0.94 2.20
C GLN A 67 -6.02 -0.75 1.17
N LEU A 68 -6.18 -1.27 -0.03
CA LEU A 68 -5.12 -1.28 -1.03
C LEU A 68 -5.10 0.04 -1.80
N GLY A 69 -4.58 1.07 -1.16
CA GLY A 69 -4.41 2.36 -1.78
C GLY A 69 -2.98 2.56 -2.24
N TYR A 70 -2.34 3.61 -1.76
CA TYR A 70 -0.95 3.85 -2.14
C TYR A 70 -0.10 4.12 -0.91
N LEU A 71 1.19 3.87 -1.07
CA LEU A 71 2.18 4.09 -0.02
C LEU A 71 3.28 4.99 -0.58
N ILE A 72 3.73 5.95 0.21
CA ILE A 72 4.90 6.74 -0.16
C ILE A 72 6.04 6.29 0.73
N VAL A 73 7.09 5.76 0.11
CA VAL A 73 8.23 5.19 0.82
C VAL A 73 9.48 5.94 0.37
N SER A 74 10.26 6.42 1.32
CA SER A 74 11.50 7.11 0.98
C SER A 74 12.49 6.11 0.40
N HIS A 75 13.55 6.61 -0.23
CA HIS A 75 14.47 5.71 -0.88
C HIS A 75 15.25 4.84 0.12
N ASP A 76 15.26 5.19 1.38
CA ASP A 76 15.93 4.39 2.40
C ASP A 76 14.99 3.38 3.06
N GLY A 77 13.76 3.24 2.55
CA GLY A 77 12.85 2.24 3.07
C GLY A 77 11.95 2.69 4.19
N THR A 78 11.80 4.00 4.40
CA THR A 78 10.93 4.51 5.45
C THR A 78 9.56 4.84 4.88
N LEU A 79 8.51 4.28 5.46
CA LEU A 79 7.15 4.59 5.04
C LEU A 79 6.80 5.99 5.54
N ILE A 80 6.51 6.87 4.60
CA ILE A 80 6.20 8.27 4.91
C ILE A 80 4.71 8.46 5.10
N THR A 81 3.90 7.87 4.24
CA THR A 81 2.46 7.99 4.36
C THR A 81 1.77 6.86 3.61
N ALA A 82 0.52 6.62 3.97
CA ALA A 82 -0.31 5.64 3.30
C ALA A 82 -1.72 6.21 3.20
N ALA A 83 -2.41 5.91 2.14
CA ALA A 83 -3.75 6.44 1.94
C ALA A 83 -4.55 5.55 1.01
N HIS A 84 -5.87 5.65 1.10
CA HIS A 84 -6.75 4.96 0.18
C HIS A 84 -6.76 5.70 -1.16
N THR A 85 -6.90 4.95 -2.23
CA THR A 85 -7.03 5.55 -3.54
C THR A 85 -8.43 6.14 -3.65
N ILE A 86 -8.49 7.37 -4.11
CA ILE A 86 -9.76 8.02 -4.34
C ILE A 86 -10.23 7.71 -5.74
N LYS A 87 -11.39 7.16 -5.83
CA LYS A 87 -11.85 6.85 -7.07
C LYS A 87 -12.64 7.85 -7.69
N ARG A 88 -13.01 8.61 -7.70
CA ARG A 88 -13.76 9.40 -8.33
C ARG A 88 -13.36 10.39 -8.91
N LEU A 89 -13.20 10.47 -9.38
CA LEU A 89 -12.72 11.29 -9.92
C LEU A 89 -13.14 11.70 -11.05
N LYS A 90 -13.68 11.44 -11.32
CA LYS A 90 -14.05 11.66 -12.16
C LYS A 90 -14.42 12.48 -12.65
N ARG A 91 -14.50 12.62 -12.66
CA ARG A 91 -14.84 13.26 -13.04
C ARG A 91 -14.86 13.42 -13.56
#